data_59e2a613278d1fb9651a754ae63d505a
#
_entry.id   59e2a613278d1fb9651a754ae63d505a
#
_cell.length_a   1.000
_cell.length_b   1.000
_cell.length_c   1.000
_cell.angle_alpha   90.00
_cell.angle_beta   90.00
_cell.angle_gamma   90.00
#
_symmetry.space_group_name_H-M   'P 1'
#
loop_
_entity.id
_entity.type
_entity.pdbx_description
1 polymer ?
#
loop_
_entity_poly.entity_id
_entity_poly.type
_entity_poly.pdbx_seq_one_letter_code
_entity_poly.pdbx_strand_id
1 'polypeptide(L)'
;MKKLLFIVSILLIVSCNQQASEECQVLETANAQLEKDIKTYKTVWNKVFLDRDINLIDTNSFDENATVVTATGNLTGIDAFKGYYNNYLTGFSDAEFTFIDIFGQGDNIVKHWNFKGTNDGEMFGIPATGNKLDISGTTIVKMKDGKILQEQDFFDNHSFLSQLGLL
;
A
#
# COMPACT_ATOMS: atom_id res chain seq x y z
N MET A 1 61.42 5.28 -6.99
CA MET A 1 60.26 4.92 -7.81
C MET A 1 59.43 3.75 -7.24
N LYS A 2 60.02 2.65 -6.75
CA LYS A 2 59.25 1.50 -6.20
C LYS A 2 58.42 1.82 -4.95
N LYS A 3 58.85 2.74 -4.07
CA LYS A 3 58.09 3.13 -2.84
C LYS A 3 56.87 4.00 -3.14
N LEU A 4 56.89 4.78 -4.21
CA LEU A 4 55.75 5.64 -4.61
C LEU A 4 54.60 4.82 -5.21
N LEU A 5 54.91 3.75 -5.94
CA LEU A 5 53.90 2.83 -6.50
C LEU A 5 53.12 2.07 -5.40
N PHE A 6 53.76 1.74 -4.27
CA PHE A 6 53.13 1.02 -3.16
C PHE A 6 52.14 1.89 -2.41
N ILE A 7 52.40 3.20 -2.25
CA ILE A 7 51.50 4.15 -1.58
C ILE A 7 50.26 4.39 -2.44
N VAL A 8 50.37 4.47 -3.76
CA VAL A 8 49.23 4.65 -4.68
C VAL A 8 48.32 3.43 -4.66
N SER A 9 48.86 2.21 -4.58
CA SER A 9 48.05 0.98 -4.49
C SER A 9 47.24 0.89 -3.19
N ILE A 10 47.76 1.34 -2.05
CA ILE A 10 47.07 1.34 -0.77
C ILE A 10 45.94 2.36 -0.77
N LEU A 11 46.12 3.53 -1.37
CA LEU A 11 45.07 4.56 -1.49
C LEU A 11 43.85 4.09 -2.32
N LEU A 12 44.07 3.30 -3.37
CA LEU A 12 43.01 2.75 -4.21
C LEU A 12 42.17 1.70 -3.46
N ILE A 13 42.77 0.89 -2.60
CA ILE A 13 42.05 -0.15 -1.82
C ILE A 13 41.17 0.51 -0.72
N VAL A 14 41.63 1.58 -0.09
CA VAL A 14 40.88 2.30 0.94
C VAL A 14 39.65 2.99 0.32
N SER A 15 39.78 3.57 -0.88
CA SER A 15 38.65 4.22 -1.57
C SER A 15 37.52 3.24 -1.93
N CYS A 16 37.83 2.04 -2.41
CA CYS A 16 36.82 1.02 -2.71
C CYS A 16 36.08 0.53 -1.46
N ASN A 17 36.77 0.38 -0.33
CA ASN A 17 36.15 -0.06 0.92
C ASN A 17 35.20 1.00 1.50
N GLN A 18 35.50 2.28 1.37
CA GLN A 18 34.71 3.36 1.89
C GLN A 18 33.39 3.50 1.09
N GLN A 19 33.44 3.42 -0.22
CA GLN A 19 32.24 3.48 -1.08
C GLN A 19 31.30 2.30 -0.84
N ALA A 20 31.80 1.08 -0.73
CA ALA A 20 30.99 -0.09 -0.39
C ALA A 20 30.33 0.02 0.98
N SER A 21 30.98 0.66 1.96
CA SER A 21 30.43 0.92 3.28
C SER A 21 29.29 1.96 3.25
N GLU A 22 29.44 3.01 2.46
CA GLU A 22 28.40 4.06 2.30
C GLU A 22 27.17 3.51 1.58
N GLU A 23 27.34 2.73 0.52
CA GLU A 23 26.24 2.08 -0.20
C GLU A 23 25.46 1.10 0.73
N CYS A 24 26.16 0.36 1.57
CA CYS A 24 25.55 -0.56 2.53
C CYS A 24 24.68 0.20 3.55
N GLN A 25 25.17 1.32 4.08
CA GLN A 25 24.43 2.16 5.02
C GLN A 25 23.18 2.80 4.39
N VAL A 26 23.27 3.21 3.13
CA VAL A 26 22.12 3.74 2.37
C VAL A 26 21.03 2.67 2.22
N LEU A 27 21.43 1.44 1.85
CA LEU A 27 20.50 0.32 1.73
C LEU A 27 19.87 -0.08 3.06
N GLU A 28 20.63 -0.13 4.13
CA GLU A 28 20.13 -0.41 5.48
C GLU A 28 19.10 0.65 5.92
N THR A 29 19.39 1.92 5.67
CA THR A 29 18.49 3.02 5.99
C THR A 29 17.19 2.94 5.18
N ALA A 30 17.31 2.67 3.88
CA ALA A 30 16.13 2.51 2.99
C ALA A 30 15.27 1.31 3.42
N ASN A 31 15.87 0.18 3.77
CA ASN A 31 15.16 -0.99 4.27
C ASN A 31 14.47 -0.72 5.61
N ALA A 32 15.13 -0.03 6.53
CA ALA A 32 14.54 0.34 7.81
C ALA A 32 13.35 1.32 7.63
N GLN A 33 13.41 2.22 6.65
CA GLN A 33 12.28 3.08 6.32
C GLN A 33 11.12 2.26 5.72
N LEU A 34 11.40 1.37 4.77
CA LEU A 34 10.39 0.50 4.18
C LEU A 34 9.66 -0.36 5.24
N GLU A 35 10.37 -0.91 6.21
CA GLU A 35 9.76 -1.66 7.31
C GLU A 35 8.79 -0.80 8.14
N LYS A 36 9.15 0.46 8.41
CA LYS A 36 8.27 1.42 9.09
C LYS A 36 7.03 1.72 8.26
N ASP A 37 7.19 1.94 6.97
CA ASP A 37 6.12 2.25 6.04
C ASP A 37 5.14 1.07 5.93
N ILE A 38 5.64 -0.15 5.78
CA ILE A 38 4.83 -1.37 5.81
C ILE A 38 4.05 -1.50 7.12
N LYS A 39 4.70 -1.22 8.25
CA LYS A 39 4.05 -1.27 9.56
C LYS A 39 2.95 -0.21 9.69
N THR A 40 3.20 1.04 9.27
CA THR A 40 2.21 2.11 9.25
C THR A 40 1.01 1.71 8.40
N TYR A 41 1.27 1.27 7.18
CA TYR A 41 0.28 0.82 6.21
C TYR A 41 -0.63 -0.29 6.78
N LYS A 42 -0.03 -1.38 7.28
CA LYS A 42 -0.78 -2.49 7.89
C LYS A 42 -1.61 -2.04 9.09
N THR A 43 -1.03 -1.19 9.93
CA THR A 43 -1.69 -0.76 11.16
C THR A 43 -2.93 0.06 10.87
N VAL A 44 -2.86 1.02 9.95
CA VAL A 44 -4.02 1.88 9.64
C VAL A 44 -5.13 1.09 8.96
N TRP A 45 -4.80 0.28 7.94
CA TRP A 45 -5.82 -0.50 7.24
C TRP A 45 -6.48 -1.57 8.11
N ASN A 46 -5.72 -2.28 8.95
CA ASN A 46 -6.31 -3.20 9.92
C ASN A 46 -7.29 -2.48 10.86
N LYS A 47 -6.96 -1.28 11.33
CA LYS A 47 -7.86 -0.50 12.19
C LYS A 47 -9.09 -0.01 11.44
N VAL A 48 -8.94 0.51 10.22
CA VAL A 48 -10.08 0.99 9.41
C VAL A 48 -11.13 -0.11 9.27
N PHE A 49 -10.74 -1.34 8.97
CA PHE A 49 -11.67 -2.45 8.83
C PHE A 49 -12.14 -3.01 10.17
N LEU A 50 -11.26 -3.15 11.17
CA LEU A 50 -11.61 -3.68 12.49
C LEU A 50 -12.60 -2.77 13.24
N ASP A 51 -12.28 -1.48 13.28
CA ASP A 51 -13.08 -0.47 14.00
C ASP A 51 -14.24 0.05 13.13
N ARG A 52 -14.24 -0.29 11.84
CA ARG A 52 -15.18 0.21 10.81
C ARG A 52 -15.25 1.74 10.77
N ASP A 53 -14.12 2.39 11.02
CA ASP A 53 -14.04 3.84 11.09
C ASP A 53 -13.17 4.40 9.94
N ILE A 54 -13.85 4.95 8.93
CA ILE A 54 -13.20 5.57 7.78
C ILE A 54 -12.43 6.86 8.14
N ASN A 55 -12.70 7.47 9.29
CA ASN A 55 -12.00 8.68 9.73
C ASN A 55 -10.57 8.41 10.18
N LEU A 56 -10.19 7.15 10.38
CA LEU A 56 -8.79 6.74 10.57
C LEU A 56 -7.92 6.95 9.32
N ILE A 57 -8.55 7.16 8.16
CA ILE A 57 -7.87 7.70 6.98
C ILE A 57 -7.73 9.21 7.19
N ASP A 58 -6.64 9.62 7.81
CA ASP A 58 -6.35 11.00 8.18
C ASP A 58 -4.93 11.42 7.82
N THR A 59 -4.60 12.70 8.01
CA THR A 59 -3.29 13.25 7.67
C THR A 59 -2.14 12.77 8.57
N ASN A 60 -2.40 11.94 9.59
CA ASN A 60 -1.33 11.29 10.36
C ASN A 60 -0.68 10.15 9.55
N SER A 61 -1.49 9.40 8.78
CA SER A 61 -1.04 8.23 8.02
C SER A 61 -1.16 8.39 6.49
N PHE A 62 -1.91 9.37 6.02
CA PHE A 62 -2.10 9.65 4.59
C PHE A 62 -1.61 11.03 4.22
N ASP A 63 -1.09 11.19 3.00
CA ASP A 63 -0.82 12.51 2.43
C ASP A 63 -2.16 13.23 2.18
N GLU A 64 -2.22 14.55 2.31
CA GLU A 64 -3.43 15.31 2.05
C GLU A 64 -3.90 15.20 0.58
N ASN A 65 -2.96 14.90 -0.33
CA ASN A 65 -3.21 14.64 -1.74
C ASN A 65 -3.26 13.13 -2.04
N ALA A 66 -3.54 12.29 -1.04
CA ALA A 66 -3.65 10.85 -1.26
C ALA A 66 -4.57 10.54 -2.43
N THR A 67 -4.15 9.61 -3.29
CA THR A 67 -4.81 9.35 -4.57
C THR A 67 -5.15 7.87 -4.72
N VAL A 68 -6.41 7.58 -5.06
CA VAL A 68 -6.81 6.26 -5.58
C VAL A 68 -6.73 6.31 -7.10
N VAL A 69 -5.94 5.42 -7.69
CA VAL A 69 -5.85 5.24 -9.14
C VAL A 69 -6.90 4.22 -9.58
N THR A 70 -7.84 4.64 -10.41
CA THR A 70 -8.90 3.77 -10.92
C THR A 70 -8.87 3.71 -12.45
N ALA A 71 -9.58 2.74 -13.04
CA ALA A 71 -9.68 2.59 -14.49
C ALA A 71 -10.36 3.79 -15.17
N THR A 72 -11.16 4.55 -14.45
CA THR A 72 -11.93 5.70 -14.97
C THR A 72 -11.29 7.05 -14.65
N GLY A 73 -10.14 7.05 -13.96
CA GLY A 73 -9.40 8.27 -13.58
C GLY A 73 -8.97 8.24 -12.11
N ASN A 74 -8.22 9.25 -11.73
CA ASN A 74 -7.67 9.37 -10.38
C ASN A 74 -8.63 10.14 -9.47
N LEU A 75 -8.80 9.63 -8.25
CA LEU A 75 -9.51 10.29 -7.16
C LEU A 75 -8.46 10.86 -6.21
N THR A 76 -8.22 12.16 -6.25
CA THR A 76 -7.16 12.84 -5.50
C THR A 76 -7.71 13.66 -4.35
N GLY A 77 -7.02 13.67 -3.25
CA GLY A 77 -7.36 14.31 -1.99
C GLY A 77 -7.93 13.33 -0.99
N ILE A 78 -7.66 13.60 0.29
CA ILE A 78 -8.01 12.67 1.38
C ILE A 78 -9.51 12.37 1.48
N ASP A 79 -10.37 13.36 1.17
CA ASP A 79 -11.82 13.16 1.22
C ASP A 79 -12.31 12.28 0.06
N ALA A 80 -11.75 12.43 -1.14
CA ALA A 80 -12.05 11.57 -2.27
C ALA A 80 -11.55 10.13 -2.02
N PHE A 81 -10.37 10.00 -1.42
CA PHE A 81 -9.81 8.73 -0.99
C PHE A 81 -10.71 8.02 0.04
N LYS A 82 -11.14 8.74 1.09
CA LYS A 82 -12.11 8.24 2.08
C LYS A 82 -13.41 7.80 1.42
N GLY A 83 -13.97 8.64 0.55
CA GLY A 83 -15.23 8.34 -0.15
C GLY A 83 -15.17 7.06 -0.94
N TYR A 84 -14.04 6.79 -1.61
CA TYR A 84 -13.84 5.56 -2.37
C TYR A 84 -13.86 4.32 -1.45
N TYR A 85 -13.03 4.29 -0.42
CA TYR A 85 -12.92 3.12 0.45
C TYR A 85 -14.10 2.96 1.41
N ASN A 86 -14.82 4.04 1.73
CA ASN A 86 -16.05 3.96 2.53
C ASN A 86 -17.12 3.10 1.86
N ASN A 87 -17.15 3.02 0.52
CA ASN A 87 -18.10 2.14 -0.17
C ASN A 87 -17.97 0.67 0.26
N TYR A 88 -16.77 0.21 0.59
CA TYR A 88 -16.56 -1.16 1.07
C TYR A 88 -17.07 -1.34 2.51
N LEU A 89 -16.95 -0.33 3.37
CA LEU A 89 -17.48 -0.38 4.74
C LEU A 89 -19.00 -0.26 4.78
N THR A 90 -19.59 0.57 3.92
CA THR A 90 -21.06 0.74 3.85
C THR A 90 -21.73 -0.39 3.09
N GLY A 91 -21.09 -0.93 2.08
CA GLY A 91 -21.61 -2.01 1.25
C GLY A 91 -21.60 -3.39 1.90
N PHE A 92 -20.79 -3.59 2.95
CA PHE A 92 -20.58 -4.89 3.60
C PHE A 92 -20.50 -4.70 5.12
N SER A 93 -21.57 -4.98 5.85
CA SER A 93 -21.60 -4.81 7.32
C SER A 93 -20.71 -5.83 8.04
N ASP A 94 -20.49 -6.99 7.43
CA ASP A 94 -19.66 -8.10 7.90
C ASP A 94 -18.29 -8.19 7.17
N ALA A 95 -17.79 -7.06 6.61
CA ALA A 95 -16.55 -7.02 5.86
C ALA A 95 -15.35 -7.58 6.66
N GLU A 96 -14.69 -8.56 6.09
CA GLU A 96 -13.41 -9.10 6.58
C GLU A 96 -12.31 -8.77 5.57
N PHE A 97 -11.26 -8.09 6.03
CA PHE A 97 -10.09 -7.76 5.23
C PHE A 97 -8.84 -8.42 5.80
N THR A 98 -8.13 -9.17 4.96
CA THR A 98 -6.94 -9.93 5.39
C THR A 98 -5.74 -9.60 4.50
N PHE A 99 -4.61 -9.25 5.13
CA PHE A 99 -3.32 -9.22 4.45
C PHE A 99 -2.79 -10.66 4.31
N ILE A 100 -2.67 -11.13 3.06
CA ILE A 100 -2.07 -12.44 2.76
C ILE A 100 -0.55 -12.28 2.75
N ASP A 101 -0.05 -11.27 2.03
CA ASP A 101 1.38 -10.95 1.94
C ASP A 101 1.57 -9.46 1.71
N ILE A 102 2.76 -8.95 2.08
CA ILE A 102 3.13 -7.55 1.87
C ILE A 102 4.64 -7.43 1.81
N PHE A 103 5.14 -6.80 0.77
CA PHE A 103 6.55 -6.55 0.54
C PHE A 103 6.72 -5.24 -0.25
N GLY A 104 7.97 -4.77 -0.41
CA GLY A 104 8.21 -3.53 -1.14
C GLY A 104 9.67 -3.28 -1.43
N GLN A 105 9.91 -2.14 -2.09
CA GLN A 105 11.24 -1.60 -2.35
C GLN A 105 11.18 -0.07 -2.42
N GLY A 106 12.04 0.61 -1.70
CA GLY A 106 12.02 2.07 -1.59
C GLY A 106 10.64 2.54 -1.10
N ASP A 107 10.03 3.46 -1.81
CA ASP A 107 8.73 4.05 -1.48
C ASP A 107 7.53 3.23 -2.00
N ASN A 108 7.77 2.08 -2.61
CA ASN A 108 6.70 1.27 -3.19
C ASN A 108 6.46 0.02 -2.35
N ILE A 109 5.19 -0.23 -2.04
CA ILE A 109 4.71 -1.42 -1.34
C ILE A 109 3.73 -2.15 -2.25
N VAL A 110 3.80 -3.47 -2.24
CA VAL A 110 2.82 -4.35 -2.87
C VAL A 110 2.13 -5.14 -1.77
N LYS A 111 0.81 -5.04 -1.73
CA LYS A 111 -0.05 -5.75 -0.80
C LYS A 111 -0.84 -6.81 -1.57
N HIS A 112 -0.76 -8.08 -1.16
CA HIS A 112 -1.69 -9.13 -1.55
C HIS A 112 -2.72 -9.30 -0.44
N TRP A 113 -4.00 -9.28 -0.80
CA TRP A 113 -5.10 -9.26 0.16
C TRP A 113 -6.25 -10.17 -0.24
N ASN A 114 -7.09 -10.49 0.74
CA ASN A 114 -8.40 -11.08 0.54
C ASN A 114 -9.46 -10.19 1.22
N PHE A 115 -10.59 -10.03 0.57
CA PHE A 115 -11.76 -9.34 1.06
C PHE A 115 -12.99 -10.25 0.97
N LYS A 116 -13.72 -10.36 2.06
CA LYS A 116 -14.96 -11.14 2.16
C LYS A 116 -16.04 -10.32 2.81
N GLY A 117 -17.29 -10.65 2.49
CA GLY A 117 -18.45 -10.06 3.14
C GLY A 117 -19.75 -10.36 2.40
N THR A 118 -20.85 -9.95 2.99
CA THR A 118 -22.18 -9.99 2.39
C THR A 118 -22.55 -8.57 1.93
N ASN A 119 -22.89 -8.39 0.66
CA ASN A 119 -23.29 -7.08 0.14
C ASN A 119 -24.72 -6.76 0.62
N ASP A 120 -24.82 -6.24 1.82
CA ASP A 120 -26.06 -5.88 2.52
C ASP A 120 -26.32 -4.36 2.56
N GLY A 121 -25.42 -3.55 2.01
CA GLY A 121 -25.55 -2.11 1.86
C GLY A 121 -25.27 -1.62 0.42
N GLU A 122 -25.54 -0.34 0.16
CA GLU A 122 -25.21 0.28 -1.12
C GLU A 122 -23.69 0.43 -1.27
N MET A 123 -23.18 0.12 -2.45
CA MET A 123 -21.77 0.23 -2.80
C MET A 123 -21.61 0.82 -4.21
N PHE A 124 -20.88 1.92 -4.36
CA PHE A 124 -20.68 2.63 -5.63
C PHE A 124 -21.99 2.93 -6.40
N GLY A 125 -23.06 3.26 -5.70
CA GLY A 125 -24.39 3.51 -6.29
C GLY A 125 -25.15 2.24 -6.68
N ILE A 126 -24.61 1.05 -6.39
CA ILE A 126 -25.28 -0.24 -6.61
C ILE A 126 -26.02 -0.61 -5.32
N PRO A 127 -27.33 -0.86 -5.36
CA PRO A 127 -28.10 -1.33 -4.21
C PRO A 127 -27.59 -2.67 -3.67
N ALA A 128 -27.84 -2.93 -2.39
CA ALA A 128 -27.53 -4.21 -1.76
C ALA A 128 -28.10 -5.39 -2.55
N THR A 129 -27.25 -6.36 -2.87
CA THR A 129 -27.65 -7.57 -3.60
C THR A 129 -27.98 -8.74 -2.68
N GLY A 130 -27.52 -8.71 -1.43
CA GLY A 130 -27.60 -9.80 -0.46
C GLY A 130 -26.63 -10.95 -0.75
N ASN A 131 -25.82 -10.84 -1.79
CA ASN A 131 -24.89 -11.89 -2.19
C ASN A 131 -23.56 -11.79 -1.42
N LYS A 132 -22.90 -12.95 -1.28
CA LYS A 132 -21.59 -13.04 -0.66
C LYS A 132 -20.49 -12.76 -1.67
N LEU A 133 -19.45 -12.09 -1.21
CA LEU A 133 -18.23 -11.81 -1.93
C LEU A 133 -17.05 -12.46 -1.22
N ASP A 134 -16.17 -13.10 -1.99
CA ASP A 134 -14.86 -13.61 -1.55
C ASP A 134 -13.88 -13.43 -2.70
N ILE A 135 -13.08 -12.36 -2.65
CA ILE A 135 -12.12 -12.03 -3.68
C ILE A 135 -10.74 -11.77 -3.10
N SER A 136 -9.73 -12.06 -3.88
CA SER A 136 -8.36 -11.66 -3.61
C SER A 136 -7.88 -10.64 -4.65
N GLY A 137 -6.98 -9.80 -4.24
CA GLY A 137 -6.40 -8.80 -5.11
C GLY A 137 -5.03 -8.34 -4.65
N THR A 138 -4.46 -7.46 -5.44
CA THR A 138 -3.16 -6.83 -5.15
C THR A 138 -3.33 -5.32 -5.21
N THR A 139 -2.72 -4.61 -4.27
CA THR A 139 -2.64 -3.16 -4.30
C THR A 139 -1.19 -2.74 -4.48
N ILE A 140 -0.94 -1.85 -5.42
CA ILE A 140 0.32 -1.10 -5.50
C ILE A 140 0.14 0.18 -4.71
N VAL A 141 1.02 0.38 -3.73
CA VAL A 141 0.99 1.52 -2.81
C VAL A 141 2.24 2.36 -3.05
N LYS A 142 2.09 3.67 -3.02
CA LYS A 142 3.20 4.61 -2.99
C LYS A 142 3.20 5.33 -1.66
N MET A 143 4.33 5.26 -0.97
CA MET A 143 4.57 6.01 0.27
C MET A 143 5.31 7.31 -0.05
N LYS A 144 5.15 8.30 0.82
CA LYS A 144 5.92 9.55 0.80
C LYS A 144 6.04 10.08 2.22
N ASP A 145 7.25 10.30 2.69
CA ASP A 145 7.54 10.85 4.02
C ASP A 145 6.81 10.09 5.15
N GLY A 146 6.74 8.74 5.04
CA GLY A 146 6.07 7.88 6.01
C GLY A 146 4.54 7.85 5.91
N LYS A 147 3.94 8.45 4.87
CA LYS A 147 2.50 8.53 4.64
C LYS A 147 2.11 7.84 3.33
N ILE A 148 0.88 7.35 3.29
CA ILE A 148 0.28 6.76 2.09
C ILE A 148 -0.06 7.89 1.13
N LEU A 149 0.57 7.89 -0.05
CA LEU A 149 0.37 8.88 -1.10
C LEU A 149 -0.56 8.38 -2.21
N GLN A 150 -0.48 7.10 -2.55
CA GLN A 150 -1.27 6.55 -3.66
C GLN A 150 -1.56 5.08 -3.44
N GLU A 151 -2.74 4.66 -3.85
CA GLU A 151 -3.13 3.25 -3.98
C GLU A 151 -3.74 2.96 -5.33
N GLN A 152 -3.45 1.77 -5.85
CA GLN A 152 -4.09 1.22 -7.05
C GLN A 152 -4.39 -0.25 -6.82
N ASP A 153 -5.67 -0.60 -6.78
CA ASP A 153 -6.15 -1.96 -6.57
C ASP A 153 -6.31 -2.71 -7.89
N PHE A 154 -5.89 -3.97 -7.87
CA PHE A 154 -6.03 -4.92 -8.98
C PHE A 154 -6.71 -6.18 -8.47
N PHE A 155 -7.85 -6.52 -9.03
CA PHE A 155 -8.58 -7.75 -8.75
C PHE A 155 -9.41 -8.18 -9.97
N ASP A 156 -9.93 -9.38 -9.95
CA ASP A 156 -10.78 -9.90 -11.04
C ASP A 156 -12.18 -9.27 -10.97
N ASN A 157 -12.39 -8.26 -11.81
CA ASN A 157 -13.65 -7.54 -11.90
C ASN A 157 -14.81 -8.43 -12.38
N HIS A 158 -14.53 -9.40 -13.25
CA HIS A 158 -15.56 -10.34 -13.69
C HIS A 158 -16.03 -11.21 -12.52
N SER A 159 -15.10 -11.77 -11.76
CA SER A 159 -15.43 -12.54 -10.56
C SER A 159 -16.18 -11.70 -9.52
N PHE A 160 -15.75 -10.46 -9.30
CA PHE A 160 -16.41 -9.51 -8.39
C PHE A 160 -17.88 -9.29 -8.77
N LEU A 161 -18.15 -8.91 -10.02
CA LEU A 161 -19.51 -8.65 -10.50
C LEU A 161 -20.37 -9.92 -10.55
N SER A 162 -19.80 -11.05 -10.95
CA SER A 162 -20.49 -12.34 -11.01
C SER A 162 -20.93 -12.81 -9.62
N GLN A 163 -20.05 -12.72 -8.60
CA GLN A 163 -20.39 -13.10 -7.23
C GLN A 163 -21.49 -12.21 -6.65
N LEU A 164 -21.51 -10.94 -7.01
CA LEU A 164 -22.57 -10.01 -6.62
C LEU A 164 -23.89 -10.18 -7.40
N GLY A 165 -23.91 -11.03 -8.45
CA GLY A 165 -25.11 -11.23 -9.28
C GLY A 165 -25.42 -10.04 -10.19
N LEU A 166 -24.37 -9.32 -10.63
CA LEU A 166 -24.47 -8.13 -11.48
C LEU A 166 -24.07 -8.41 -12.96
N LEU A 167 -23.80 -9.67 -13.29
CA LEU A 167 -23.55 -10.17 -14.65
C LEU A 167 -24.64 -11.16 -15.04
#